data_65ab2207708149cff59593af0e7e5586
#
_entry.id   65ab2207708149cff59593af0e7e5586
#
_cell.length_a   1.000
_cell.length_b   1.000
_cell.length_c   1.000
_cell.angle_alpha   90.00
_cell.angle_beta   90.00
_cell.angle_gamma   90.00
#
_symmetry.space_group_name_H-M   'P 1'
#
loop_
_entity.id
_entity.type
_entity.pdbx_description
1 polymer ?
#
loop_
_entity_poly.entity_id
_entity_poly.type
_entity_poly.pdbx_seq_one_letter_code
_entity_poly.pdbx_strand_id
1 'polypeptide(L)'
;KISSYKDKRMHQYMKSIGFGNIRDKKQLTQILKDVEESYTQHQLVTQDETTDLCEFEKEYGEGIGIKVCGDMDIDEQFEYRYYTPYFKGSGVTSYADVSVERRIDREAYVGICEDTKVGINLVFYLQNMMEYLRERQLGGRSIKYSSVTLSGLCNEGTILLPVLKSKEQEREQQEDVHNRMLLLSAAKSGDPQAIESLTLDDIDTYSKVSRRLISEDVFTIVDTYIMPYGIECDRYSIMGEILEYRLTRNEITREDICIMKLDVNGLLFDVCVPKREVMGEPAVGRRFKGNVWLQGKINF
;
A
#
# COMPACT_ATOMS: atom_id res chain seq x y z
N LYS A 1 28.00 -16.23 -16.52
CA LYS A 1 27.34 -15.01 -15.99
C LYS A 1 26.37 -15.34 -14.83
N ILE A 2 26.88 -15.93 -13.73
CA ILE A 2 26.04 -16.35 -12.56
C ILE A 2 26.25 -15.38 -11.37
N SER A 3 26.90 -14.23 -11.59
CA SER A 3 27.46 -13.38 -10.52
C SER A 3 26.48 -12.35 -9.94
N SER A 4 25.42 -11.98 -10.66
CA SER A 4 24.62 -10.78 -10.32
C SER A 4 23.72 -10.94 -9.08
N TYR A 5 23.24 -12.17 -8.78
CA TYR A 5 22.26 -12.38 -7.69
C TYR A 5 22.85 -12.83 -6.35
N LYS A 6 24.18 -13.03 -6.23
CA LYS A 6 24.81 -13.73 -5.09
C LYS A 6 24.75 -13.01 -3.74
N ASP A 7 24.57 -11.68 -3.72
CA ASP A 7 24.67 -10.88 -2.49
C ASP A 7 23.35 -10.22 -2.02
N LYS A 8 22.22 -10.81 -2.37
CA LYS A 8 20.90 -10.20 -2.07
C LYS A 8 20.38 -10.63 -0.70
N ARG A 9 19.85 -9.64 0.03
CA ARG A 9 19.05 -9.90 1.23
C ARG A 9 17.63 -10.19 0.82
N MET A 10 16.96 -11.12 1.53
CA MET A 10 15.55 -11.34 1.33
C MET A 10 14.75 -10.10 1.72
N HIS A 11 13.89 -9.65 0.81
CA HIS A 11 12.98 -8.55 1.10
C HIS A 11 11.97 -9.01 2.16
N GLN A 12 11.77 -8.22 3.22
CA GLN A 12 10.96 -8.63 4.37
C GLN A 12 9.51 -8.97 4.02
N TYR A 13 8.93 -8.37 2.97
CA TYR A 13 7.56 -8.61 2.52
C TYR A 13 7.42 -9.75 1.49
N MET A 14 8.46 -10.52 1.23
CA MET A 14 8.33 -11.79 0.50
C MET A 14 7.38 -12.76 1.19
N LYS A 15 7.32 -12.70 2.53
CA LYS A 15 6.39 -13.47 3.36
C LYS A 15 4.94 -13.15 3.00
N SER A 16 4.61 -11.88 2.80
CA SER A 16 3.23 -11.42 2.51
C SER A 16 2.63 -12.03 1.24
N ILE A 17 3.48 -12.39 0.26
CA ILE A 17 3.09 -13.00 -1.00
C ILE A 17 3.36 -14.51 -1.06
N GLY A 18 3.56 -15.15 0.11
CA GLY A 18 3.67 -16.60 0.22
C GLY A 18 5.06 -17.19 0.12
N PHE A 19 6.12 -16.38 0.14
CA PHE A 19 7.51 -16.86 0.14
C PHE A 19 8.16 -16.82 1.55
N GLY A 20 7.38 -16.96 2.60
CA GLY A 20 7.86 -16.93 3.99
C GLY A 20 8.76 -18.09 4.39
N ASN A 21 8.77 -19.19 3.61
CA ASN A 21 9.57 -20.39 3.89
C ASN A 21 10.96 -20.38 3.24
N ILE A 22 11.27 -19.36 2.44
CA ILE A 22 12.60 -19.21 1.83
C ILE A 22 13.63 -18.94 2.94
N ARG A 23 14.65 -19.78 3.06
CA ARG A 23 15.66 -19.70 4.11
C ARG A 23 17.06 -19.38 3.61
N ASP A 24 17.33 -19.61 2.34
CA ASP A 24 18.67 -19.43 1.79
C ASP A 24 18.71 -18.56 0.52
N LYS A 25 19.89 -18.01 0.25
CA LYS A 25 20.15 -17.17 -0.90
C LYS A 25 20.01 -17.93 -2.24
N LYS A 26 20.17 -19.25 -2.24
CA LYS A 26 20.08 -20.06 -3.47
C LYS A 26 18.62 -20.15 -3.91
N GLN A 27 17.69 -20.38 -2.97
CA GLN A 27 16.25 -20.39 -3.26
C GLN A 27 15.80 -19.04 -3.79
N LEU A 28 16.22 -17.94 -3.15
CA LEU A 28 15.91 -16.59 -3.65
C LEU A 28 16.46 -16.39 -5.07
N THR A 29 17.73 -16.75 -5.31
CA THR A 29 18.35 -16.63 -6.64
C THR A 29 17.57 -17.42 -7.70
N GLN A 30 17.07 -18.61 -7.36
CA GLN A 30 16.30 -19.43 -8.29
C GLN A 30 14.95 -18.77 -8.62
N ILE A 31 14.29 -18.17 -7.64
CA ILE A 31 13.02 -17.43 -7.84
C ILE A 31 13.24 -16.20 -8.74
N LEU A 32 14.31 -15.43 -8.48
CA LEU A 32 14.60 -14.24 -9.30
C LEU A 32 14.95 -14.59 -10.75
N LYS A 33 15.64 -15.72 -10.97
CA LYS A 33 15.85 -16.25 -12.31
C LYS A 33 14.56 -16.72 -12.98
N ASP A 34 13.68 -17.36 -12.23
CA ASP A 34 12.38 -17.78 -12.73
C ASP A 34 11.54 -16.57 -13.17
N VAL A 35 11.66 -15.41 -12.47
CA VAL A 35 11.03 -14.16 -12.93
C VAL A 35 11.59 -13.70 -14.26
N GLU A 36 12.92 -13.72 -14.43
CA GLU A 36 13.60 -13.29 -15.67
C GLU A 36 13.33 -14.25 -16.85
N GLU A 37 13.29 -15.57 -16.60
CA GLU A 37 13.13 -16.59 -17.63
C GLU A 37 11.66 -16.82 -18.06
N SER A 38 10.71 -16.55 -17.17
CA SER A 38 9.28 -16.86 -17.41
C SER A 38 8.33 -15.79 -16.87
N TYR A 39 8.65 -14.53 -17.16
CA TYR A 39 7.86 -13.35 -16.77
C TYR A 39 6.45 -13.38 -17.35
N THR A 40 5.51 -12.78 -16.63
CA THR A 40 4.14 -12.52 -17.08
C THR A 40 4.08 -11.24 -17.92
N GLN A 41 4.88 -10.24 -17.54
CA GLN A 41 4.98 -8.95 -18.21
C GLN A 41 6.42 -8.46 -18.21
N HIS A 42 6.79 -7.76 -19.30
CA HIS A 42 8.10 -7.15 -19.47
C HIS A 42 7.94 -5.72 -19.98
N GLN A 43 8.73 -4.80 -19.43
CA GLN A 43 8.70 -3.39 -19.80
C GLN A 43 10.12 -2.82 -19.91
N LEU A 44 10.29 -1.91 -20.88
CA LEU A 44 11.53 -1.17 -21.11
C LEU A 44 11.24 0.33 -21.15
N VAL A 45 12.13 1.13 -20.57
CA VAL A 45 12.11 2.59 -20.69
C VAL A 45 13.52 3.08 -20.96
N THR A 46 13.72 3.78 -22.07
CA THR A 46 15.02 4.32 -22.45
C THR A 46 15.52 5.33 -21.44
N GLN A 47 16.73 5.11 -20.91
CA GLN A 47 17.42 6.04 -19.98
C GLN A 47 18.38 6.95 -20.74
N ASP A 48 19.19 6.39 -21.62
CA ASP A 48 20.18 7.09 -22.44
C ASP A 48 20.37 6.36 -23.79
N GLU A 49 21.39 6.76 -24.58
CA GLU A 49 21.64 6.21 -25.93
C GLU A 49 22.06 4.72 -25.92
N THR A 50 22.48 4.19 -24.80
CA THR A 50 23.10 2.86 -24.67
C THR A 50 22.41 1.92 -23.70
N THR A 51 21.45 2.45 -22.91
CA THR A 51 20.90 1.72 -21.77
C THR A 51 19.41 1.96 -21.60
N ASP A 52 18.64 0.89 -21.50
CA ASP A 52 17.24 0.91 -21.14
C ASP A 52 17.05 0.41 -19.68
N LEU A 53 16.17 1.06 -18.93
CA LEU A 53 15.66 0.46 -17.68
C LEU A 53 14.69 -0.65 -18.05
N CYS A 54 14.91 -1.84 -17.46
CA CYS A 54 14.14 -3.03 -17.74
C CYS A 54 13.43 -3.51 -16.46
N GLU A 55 12.16 -3.89 -16.58
CA GLU A 55 11.39 -4.53 -15.52
C GLU A 55 10.75 -5.82 -16.02
N PHE A 56 11.07 -6.94 -15.36
CA PHE A 56 10.38 -8.20 -15.51
C PHE A 56 9.41 -8.39 -14.37
N GLU A 57 8.16 -8.67 -14.65
CA GLU A 57 7.13 -8.95 -13.67
C GLU A 57 6.64 -10.39 -13.80
N LYS A 58 6.58 -11.12 -12.69
CA LYS A 58 6.00 -12.45 -12.65
C LYS A 58 4.97 -12.55 -11.53
N GLU A 59 3.77 -12.99 -11.90
CA GLU A 59 2.68 -13.27 -10.99
C GLU A 59 2.77 -14.72 -10.49
N TYR A 60 2.57 -14.92 -9.19
CA TYR A 60 2.62 -16.23 -8.51
C TYR A 60 1.29 -16.62 -7.85
N GLY A 61 0.24 -15.91 -8.15
CA GLY A 61 -1.12 -16.06 -7.68
C GLY A 61 -1.90 -14.80 -7.97
N GLU A 62 -3.20 -14.78 -7.79
CA GLU A 62 -4.05 -13.64 -8.15
C GLU A 62 -3.55 -12.34 -7.51
N GLY A 63 -2.99 -11.46 -8.32
CA GLY A 63 -2.51 -10.14 -7.94
C GLY A 63 -1.22 -10.10 -7.11
N ILE A 64 -0.62 -11.23 -6.77
CA ILE A 64 0.63 -11.31 -6.01
C ILE A 64 1.80 -11.75 -6.87
N GLY A 65 2.95 -11.08 -6.76
CA GLY A 65 4.10 -11.41 -7.59
C GLY A 65 5.39 -10.73 -7.19
N ILE A 66 6.38 -10.86 -8.07
CA ILE A 66 7.70 -10.27 -7.92
C ILE A 66 8.06 -9.51 -9.19
N LYS A 67 8.60 -8.32 -9.03
CA LYS A 67 9.24 -7.54 -10.07
C LYS A 67 10.75 -7.61 -9.92
N VAL A 68 11.45 -7.77 -11.01
CA VAL A 68 12.91 -7.71 -11.10
C VAL A 68 13.29 -6.57 -12.02
N CYS A 69 14.04 -5.61 -11.50
CA CYS A 69 14.46 -4.42 -12.24
C CYS A 69 15.98 -4.44 -12.46
N GLY A 70 16.41 -3.91 -13.59
CA GLY A 70 17.80 -3.78 -13.97
C GLY A 70 17.99 -2.98 -15.23
N ASP A 71 19.20 -2.94 -15.72
CA ASP A 71 19.58 -2.29 -16.97
C ASP A 71 19.67 -3.31 -18.09
N MET A 72 19.21 -2.91 -19.26
CA MET A 72 19.37 -3.66 -20.50
C MET A 72 20.29 -2.87 -21.42
N ASP A 73 21.40 -3.43 -21.82
CA ASP A 73 22.31 -2.78 -22.76
C ASP A 73 21.89 -3.02 -24.23
N ILE A 74 22.63 -2.42 -25.19
CA ILE A 74 22.40 -2.57 -26.62
C ILE A 74 22.60 -4.00 -27.15
N ASP A 75 23.33 -4.83 -26.40
CA ASP A 75 23.56 -6.24 -26.72
C ASP A 75 22.55 -7.16 -26.01
N GLU A 76 21.44 -6.59 -25.52
CA GLU A 76 20.38 -7.28 -24.78
C GLU A 76 20.91 -8.04 -23.52
N GLN A 77 21.99 -7.51 -22.90
CA GLN A 77 22.49 -8.08 -21.66
C GLN A 77 21.83 -7.39 -20.47
N PHE A 78 21.14 -8.18 -19.66
CA PHE A 78 20.47 -7.69 -18.47
C PHE A 78 21.45 -7.63 -17.28
N GLU A 79 21.57 -6.43 -16.68
CA GLU A 79 22.29 -6.21 -15.43
C GLU A 79 21.30 -5.94 -14.31
N TYR A 80 21.19 -6.87 -13.38
CA TYR A 80 20.27 -6.79 -12.25
C TYR A 80 20.59 -5.63 -11.30
N ARG A 81 19.59 -4.86 -10.90
CA ARG A 81 19.68 -3.82 -9.85
C ARG A 81 19.00 -4.26 -8.56
N TYR A 82 17.69 -4.50 -8.59
CA TYR A 82 16.88 -4.86 -7.42
C TYR A 82 15.67 -5.70 -7.79
N TYR A 83 14.99 -6.21 -6.77
CA TYR A 83 13.69 -6.87 -6.91
C TYR A 83 12.72 -6.38 -5.84
N THR A 84 11.43 -6.51 -6.12
CA THR A 84 10.36 -6.03 -5.24
C THR A 84 9.20 -7.02 -5.27
N PRO A 85 8.73 -7.53 -4.11
CA PRO A 85 7.45 -8.19 -4.03
C PRO A 85 6.33 -7.15 -4.21
N TYR A 86 5.25 -7.54 -4.87
CA TYR A 86 4.10 -6.65 -5.07
C TYR A 86 2.78 -7.36 -4.81
N PHE A 87 1.77 -6.55 -4.53
CA PHE A 87 0.37 -6.96 -4.52
C PHE A 87 -0.48 -5.91 -5.25
N LYS A 88 -1.20 -6.33 -6.30
CA LYS A 88 -2.08 -5.47 -7.08
C LYS A 88 -3.37 -5.22 -6.32
N GLY A 89 -3.65 -3.98 -5.95
CA GLY A 89 -4.94 -3.56 -5.42
C GLY A 89 -6.02 -3.45 -6.49
N SER A 90 -7.26 -3.38 -6.04
CA SER A 90 -8.44 -3.24 -6.90
C SER A 90 -9.17 -1.92 -6.66
N GLY A 91 -9.78 -1.40 -7.72
CA GLY A 91 -10.55 -0.15 -7.67
C GLY A 91 -9.70 1.10 -7.48
N VAL A 92 -10.35 2.23 -7.32
CA VAL A 92 -9.70 3.52 -7.05
C VAL A 92 -9.80 3.84 -5.56
N THR A 93 -8.66 4.08 -4.92
CA THR A 93 -8.60 4.48 -3.52
C THR A 93 -8.80 5.98 -3.35
N SER A 94 -8.14 6.79 -4.18
CA SER A 94 -8.17 8.25 -4.07
C SER A 94 -8.11 8.93 -5.44
N TYR A 95 -8.80 10.06 -5.53
CA TYR A 95 -8.73 11.02 -6.65
C TYR A 95 -7.95 12.28 -6.27
N ALA A 96 -7.28 12.27 -5.11
CA ALA A 96 -6.46 13.40 -4.68
C ALA A 96 -5.19 13.52 -5.53
N ASP A 97 -4.65 14.73 -5.56
CA ASP A 97 -3.41 15.00 -6.28
C ASP A 97 -2.26 14.11 -5.79
N VAL A 98 -1.48 13.61 -6.74
CA VAL A 98 -0.33 12.75 -6.49
C VAL A 98 0.93 13.42 -7.00
N SER A 99 1.93 13.52 -6.15
CA SER A 99 3.31 13.82 -6.54
C SER A 99 4.17 12.57 -6.48
N VAL A 100 5.21 12.51 -7.31
CA VAL A 100 6.14 11.37 -7.35
C VAL A 100 7.56 11.87 -7.12
N GLU A 101 8.23 11.26 -6.16
CA GLU A 101 9.61 11.55 -5.81
C GLU A 101 10.50 10.33 -6.02
N ARG A 102 11.74 10.56 -6.49
CA ARG A 102 12.77 9.51 -6.58
C ARG A 102 13.51 9.42 -5.25
N ARG A 103 13.55 8.25 -4.66
CA ARG A 103 14.38 7.95 -3.49
C ARG A 103 15.79 7.55 -3.95
N ILE A 104 16.77 8.34 -3.59
CA ILE A 104 18.17 8.12 -3.98
C ILE A 104 18.77 6.90 -3.24
N ASP A 105 18.34 6.69 -2.00
CA ASP A 105 18.86 5.64 -1.11
C ASP A 105 18.45 4.21 -1.54
N ARG A 106 17.40 4.05 -2.34
CA ARG A 106 16.82 2.74 -2.70
C ARG A 106 16.52 2.52 -4.17
N GLU A 107 16.91 3.44 -5.03
CA GLU A 107 16.58 3.42 -6.47
C GLU A 107 15.07 3.20 -6.75
N ALA A 108 14.23 3.68 -5.84
CA ALA A 108 12.79 3.51 -5.87
C ALA A 108 12.08 4.85 -6.08
N TYR A 109 10.87 4.78 -6.62
CA TYR A 109 9.97 5.92 -6.69
C TYR A 109 8.87 5.76 -5.65
N VAL A 110 8.53 6.86 -5.00
CA VAL A 110 7.42 6.94 -4.07
C VAL A 110 6.39 7.93 -4.57
N GLY A 111 5.13 7.57 -4.44
CA GLY A 111 4.02 8.49 -4.62
C GLY A 111 3.65 9.12 -3.29
N ILE A 112 3.23 10.37 -3.33
CA ILE A 112 2.71 11.12 -2.18
C ILE A 112 1.31 11.57 -2.56
N CYS A 113 0.31 11.12 -1.80
CA CYS A 113 -1.10 11.44 -2.01
C CYS A 113 -1.63 12.23 -0.82
N GLU A 114 -2.21 13.39 -1.08
CA GLU A 114 -2.80 14.29 -0.07
C GLU A 114 -4.31 14.08 0.04
N ASP A 115 -4.74 12.91 0.52
CA ASP A 115 -6.17 12.66 0.71
C ASP A 115 -6.67 13.30 2.00
N THR A 116 -7.70 14.15 1.89
CA THR A 116 -8.29 14.87 3.03
C THR A 116 -8.96 13.97 4.05
N LYS A 117 -9.34 12.75 3.67
CA LYS A 117 -10.03 11.80 4.56
C LYS A 117 -9.17 11.37 5.75
N VAL A 118 -7.86 11.31 5.57
CA VAL A 118 -6.94 10.82 6.61
C VAL A 118 -6.14 11.92 7.31
N GLY A 119 -6.16 13.14 6.79
CA GLY A 119 -5.46 14.30 7.39
C GLY A 119 -3.93 14.22 7.43
N ILE A 120 -3.33 13.22 6.75
CA ILE A 120 -1.89 13.05 6.56
C ILE A 120 -1.58 12.79 5.10
N ASN A 121 -0.37 13.12 4.68
CA ASN A 121 0.12 12.74 3.38
C ASN A 121 0.46 11.25 3.38
N LEU A 122 -0.18 10.50 2.49
CA LEU A 122 0.11 9.08 2.31
C LEU A 122 1.29 8.92 1.36
N VAL A 123 2.38 8.35 1.87
CA VAL A 123 3.55 7.98 1.08
C VAL A 123 3.46 6.49 0.75
N PHE A 124 3.63 6.12 -0.50
CA PHE A 124 3.53 4.74 -0.95
C PHE A 124 4.62 4.39 -1.98
N TYR A 125 5.05 3.14 -2.01
CA TYR A 125 5.94 2.64 -3.05
C TYR A 125 5.20 2.62 -4.39
N LEU A 126 5.77 3.24 -5.43
CA LEU A 126 5.16 3.31 -6.76
C LEU A 126 5.36 2.00 -7.53
N GLN A 127 4.26 1.26 -7.74
CA GLN A 127 4.30 -0.03 -8.42
C GLN A 127 4.51 0.10 -9.94
N ASN A 128 3.95 1.12 -10.57
CA ASN A 128 4.01 1.32 -12.02
C ASN A 128 5.00 2.41 -12.43
N MET A 129 6.21 2.32 -11.87
CA MET A 129 7.31 3.24 -12.17
C MET A 129 7.60 3.35 -13.68
N MET A 130 7.55 2.25 -14.44
CA MET A 130 7.83 2.23 -15.87
C MET A 130 6.79 3.05 -16.66
N GLU A 131 5.51 2.92 -16.33
CA GLU A 131 4.44 3.73 -16.92
C GLU A 131 4.63 5.21 -16.57
N TYR A 132 4.94 5.53 -15.30
CA TYR A 132 5.21 6.90 -14.86
C TYR A 132 6.37 7.54 -15.62
N LEU A 133 7.47 6.82 -15.84
CA LEU A 133 8.63 7.34 -16.56
C LEU A 133 8.31 7.63 -18.02
N ARG A 134 7.52 6.76 -18.69
CA ARG A 134 7.04 7.01 -20.04
C ARG A 134 6.14 8.25 -20.13
N GLU A 135 5.17 8.36 -19.21
CA GLU A 135 4.27 9.52 -19.15
C GLU A 135 5.06 10.82 -18.91
N ARG A 136 6.07 10.79 -18.08
CA ARG A 136 6.97 11.93 -17.84
C ARG A 136 7.75 12.32 -19.10
N GLN A 137 8.25 11.36 -19.87
CA GLN A 137 8.95 11.60 -21.14
C GLN A 137 7.99 12.21 -22.19
N LEU A 138 6.71 11.85 -22.17
CA LEU A 138 5.67 12.41 -23.04
C LEU A 138 5.14 13.78 -22.61
N GLY A 139 5.69 14.38 -21.53
CA GLY A 139 5.33 15.70 -21.06
C GLY A 139 4.44 15.73 -19.80
N GLY A 140 4.10 14.57 -19.23
CA GLY A 140 3.50 14.42 -17.91
C GLY A 140 2.10 15.02 -17.70
N ARG A 141 1.34 15.29 -18.76
CA ARG A 141 0.00 15.93 -18.65
C ARG A 141 -1.03 15.04 -17.96
N SER A 142 -0.95 13.73 -18.18
CA SER A 142 -1.86 12.74 -17.58
C SER A 142 -1.71 12.60 -16.08
N ILE A 143 -0.56 12.97 -15.51
CA ILE A 143 -0.29 12.88 -14.06
C ILE A 143 -1.22 13.80 -13.26
N LYS A 144 -1.61 14.96 -13.80
CA LYS A 144 -2.48 15.95 -13.12
C LYS A 144 -3.94 15.50 -12.95
N TYR A 145 -4.38 14.51 -13.70
CA TYR A 145 -5.76 14.02 -13.69
C TYR A 145 -5.84 12.55 -13.33
N SER A 146 -4.80 12.06 -12.72
CA SER A 146 -4.69 10.66 -12.32
C SER A 146 -5.46 10.37 -11.02
N SER A 147 -5.75 9.11 -10.84
CA SER A 147 -6.22 8.57 -9.56
C SER A 147 -5.22 7.56 -9.03
N VAL A 148 -5.40 7.13 -7.79
CA VAL A 148 -4.51 6.16 -7.15
C VAL A 148 -5.29 4.94 -6.72
N THR A 149 -4.74 3.77 -7.02
CA THR A 149 -5.11 2.48 -6.42
C THR A 149 -4.04 2.09 -5.43
N LEU A 150 -4.38 2.02 -4.15
CA LEU A 150 -3.46 1.59 -3.09
C LEU A 150 -3.62 0.10 -2.78
N SER A 151 -2.55 -0.50 -2.28
CA SER A 151 -2.53 -1.86 -1.75
C SER A 151 -1.53 -1.98 -0.61
N GLY A 152 -1.77 -2.92 0.32
CA GLY A 152 -0.90 -3.17 1.46
C GLY A 152 -0.34 -4.58 1.48
N LEU A 153 0.99 -4.72 1.64
CA LEU A 153 1.60 -6.00 1.97
C LEU A 153 1.77 -6.07 3.49
N CYS A 154 1.21 -7.13 4.08
CA CYS A 154 1.23 -7.35 5.53
C CYS A 154 1.82 -8.71 5.85
N ASN A 155 2.74 -8.78 6.81
CA ASN A 155 3.37 -10.04 7.20
C ASN A 155 2.60 -10.82 8.25
N GLU A 156 1.78 -10.13 9.04
CA GLU A 156 0.97 -10.69 10.13
C GLU A 156 -0.15 -9.73 10.49
N GLY A 157 -1.25 -10.23 11.03
CA GLY A 157 -2.35 -9.38 11.44
C GLY A 157 -3.32 -10.06 12.39
N THR A 158 -4.21 -9.26 12.95
CA THR A 158 -5.20 -9.71 13.94
C THR A 158 -6.60 -9.29 13.49
N ILE A 159 -7.54 -10.20 13.60
CA ILE A 159 -8.96 -9.94 13.36
C ILE A 159 -9.61 -9.56 14.68
N LEU A 160 -10.28 -8.42 14.69
CA LEU A 160 -11.02 -7.89 15.82
C LEU A 160 -12.51 -7.93 15.54
N LEU A 161 -13.30 -8.02 16.61
CA LEU A 161 -14.76 -7.93 16.50
C LEU A 161 -15.16 -6.50 16.06
N PRO A 162 -16.30 -6.37 15.38
CA PRO A 162 -16.85 -5.04 15.05
C PRO A 162 -17.18 -4.27 16.33
N VAL A 163 -17.14 -2.95 16.27
CA VAL A 163 -17.72 -2.11 17.31
C VAL A 163 -19.23 -2.10 17.08
N LEU A 164 -19.98 -2.47 18.11
CA LEU A 164 -21.44 -2.40 18.05
C LEU A 164 -21.86 -0.93 18.13
N LYS A 165 -22.40 -0.41 17.05
CA LYS A 165 -22.99 0.93 16.97
C LYS A 165 -24.50 0.83 16.83
N SER A 166 -25.21 1.78 17.43
CA SER A 166 -26.62 1.97 17.11
C SER A 166 -26.74 2.67 15.74
N LYS A 167 -27.87 2.50 15.09
CA LYS A 167 -28.15 3.19 13.81
C LYS A 167 -28.08 4.73 13.94
N GLU A 168 -28.38 5.26 15.12
CA GLU A 168 -28.23 6.67 15.43
C GLU A 168 -26.76 7.09 15.44
N GLN A 169 -25.90 6.32 16.10
CA GLN A 169 -24.45 6.58 16.15
C GLN A 169 -23.79 6.47 14.77
N GLU A 170 -24.23 5.53 13.93
CA GLU A 170 -23.74 5.42 12.54
C GLU A 170 -24.10 6.66 11.72
N ARG A 171 -25.32 7.17 11.88
CA ARG A 171 -25.79 8.36 11.18
C ARG A 171 -25.08 9.64 11.64
N GLU A 172 -24.95 9.83 12.95
CA GLU A 172 -24.19 10.94 13.54
C GLU A 172 -22.74 10.92 13.04
N GLN A 173 -22.09 9.76 13.02
CA GLN A 173 -20.72 9.63 12.54
C GLN A 173 -20.59 9.97 11.05
N GLN A 174 -21.55 9.59 10.21
CA GLN A 174 -21.54 9.96 8.78
C GLN A 174 -21.72 11.48 8.60
N GLU A 175 -22.57 12.11 9.37
CA GLU A 175 -22.78 13.57 9.35
C GLU A 175 -21.51 14.30 9.83
N ASP A 176 -20.86 13.83 10.89
CA ASP A 176 -19.61 14.39 11.42
C ASP A 176 -18.46 14.29 10.41
N VAL A 177 -18.30 13.13 9.75
CA VAL A 177 -17.29 12.94 8.69
C VAL A 177 -17.54 13.89 7.53
N HIS A 178 -18.80 14.06 7.10
CA HIS A 178 -19.15 14.97 6.02
C HIS A 178 -18.86 16.43 6.39
N ASN A 179 -19.28 16.87 7.57
CA ASN A 179 -19.02 18.22 8.07
C ASN A 179 -17.53 18.51 8.20
N ARG A 180 -16.77 17.57 8.73
CA ARG A 180 -15.31 17.68 8.84
C ARG A 180 -14.63 17.82 7.47
N MET A 181 -15.10 17.10 6.45
CA MET A 181 -14.59 17.25 5.08
C MET A 181 -14.82 18.63 4.51
N LEU A 182 -16.01 19.21 4.74
CA LEU A 182 -16.33 20.57 4.31
C LEU A 182 -15.43 21.61 5.00
N LEU A 183 -15.23 21.48 6.31
CA LEU A 183 -14.35 22.35 7.08
C LEU A 183 -12.89 22.24 6.64
N LEU A 184 -12.39 21.02 6.36
CA LEU A 184 -11.04 20.81 5.84
C LEU A 184 -10.83 21.45 4.46
N SER A 185 -11.83 21.36 3.59
CA SER A 185 -11.78 22.00 2.27
C SER A 185 -11.73 23.53 2.38
N ALA A 186 -12.57 24.12 3.26
CA ALA A 186 -12.57 25.55 3.53
C ALA A 186 -11.27 26.04 4.18
N ALA A 187 -10.74 25.29 5.15
CA ALA A 187 -9.45 25.59 5.79
C ALA A 187 -8.28 25.56 4.81
N LYS A 188 -8.24 24.59 3.86
CA LYS A 188 -7.27 24.56 2.75
C LYS A 188 -7.35 25.79 1.84
N SER A 189 -8.54 26.39 1.71
CA SER A 189 -8.76 27.64 0.99
C SER A 189 -8.38 28.88 1.80
N GLY A 190 -7.91 28.71 3.05
CA GLY A 190 -7.48 29.80 3.92
C GLY A 190 -8.59 30.45 4.74
N ASP A 191 -9.75 29.80 4.94
CA ASP A 191 -10.83 30.30 5.79
C ASP A 191 -10.46 30.21 7.28
N PRO A 192 -10.28 31.35 7.99
CA PRO A 192 -9.89 31.36 9.40
C PRO A 192 -10.94 30.73 10.32
N GLN A 193 -12.22 30.86 10.00
CA GLN A 193 -13.31 30.30 10.82
C GLN A 193 -13.33 28.78 10.72
N ALA A 194 -13.06 28.22 9.54
CA ALA A 194 -12.94 26.78 9.36
C ALA A 194 -11.73 26.21 10.10
N ILE A 195 -10.60 26.91 10.13
CA ILE A 195 -9.40 26.53 10.89
C ILE A 195 -9.69 26.52 12.40
N GLU A 196 -10.36 27.57 12.90
CA GLU A 196 -10.72 27.66 14.32
C GLU A 196 -11.72 26.54 14.71
N SER A 197 -12.74 26.29 13.90
CA SER A 197 -13.71 25.21 14.14
C SER A 197 -13.05 23.84 14.18
N LEU A 198 -12.17 23.52 13.23
CA LEU A 198 -11.41 22.26 13.25
C LEU A 198 -10.55 22.11 14.50
N THR A 199 -9.91 23.20 14.94
CA THR A 199 -9.08 23.19 16.15
C THR A 199 -9.92 22.89 17.39
N LEU A 200 -11.07 23.51 17.53
CA LEU A 200 -11.98 23.27 18.64
C LEU A 200 -12.56 21.85 18.63
N ASP A 201 -12.95 21.34 17.46
CA ASP A 201 -13.44 19.97 17.30
C ASP A 201 -12.36 18.92 17.66
N ASP A 202 -11.12 19.18 17.29
CA ASP A 202 -9.99 18.29 17.61
C ASP A 202 -9.72 18.27 19.13
N ILE A 203 -9.79 19.43 19.81
CA ILE A 203 -9.62 19.53 21.26
C ILE A 203 -10.76 18.79 21.98
N ASP A 204 -12.01 18.97 21.54
CA ASP A 204 -13.17 18.32 22.15
C ASP A 204 -13.11 16.78 21.94
N THR A 205 -12.79 16.36 20.74
CA THR A 205 -12.60 14.93 20.39
C THR A 205 -11.48 14.31 21.22
N TYR A 206 -10.32 14.98 21.35
CA TYR A 206 -9.22 14.52 22.18
C TYR A 206 -9.65 14.38 23.66
N SER A 207 -10.40 15.35 24.16
CA SER A 207 -10.90 15.36 25.54
C SER A 207 -11.89 14.22 25.80
N LYS A 208 -12.81 13.98 24.86
CA LYS A 208 -13.78 12.86 24.92
C LYS A 208 -13.07 11.50 24.89
N VAL A 209 -12.16 11.30 23.94
CA VAL A 209 -11.39 10.05 23.79
C VAL A 209 -10.53 9.81 25.03
N SER A 210 -9.84 10.84 25.53
CA SER A 210 -8.98 10.72 26.73
C SER A 210 -9.76 10.30 27.97
N ARG A 211 -10.98 10.79 28.15
CA ARG A 211 -11.86 10.38 29.26
C ARG A 211 -12.30 8.93 29.14
N ARG A 212 -12.66 8.50 27.93
CA ARG A 212 -13.09 7.11 27.68
C ARG A 212 -11.95 6.10 27.85
N LEU A 213 -10.72 6.45 27.46
CA LEU A 213 -9.53 5.62 27.63
C LEU A 213 -9.19 5.26 29.09
N ILE A 214 -9.73 6.00 30.07
CA ILE A 214 -9.56 5.69 31.49
C ILE A 214 -10.34 4.43 31.89
N SER A 215 -11.47 4.16 31.23
CA SER A 215 -12.43 3.11 31.62
C SER A 215 -12.73 2.09 30.51
N GLU A 216 -12.39 2.37 29.26
CA GLU A 216 -12.70 1.53 28.11
C GLU A 216 -11.43 1.11 27.35
N ASP A 217 -11.47 -0.04 26.69
CA ASP A 217 -10.39 -0.47 25.81
C ASP A 217 -10.34 0.41 24.56
N VAL A 218 -9.14 0.81 24.15
CA VAL A 218 -8.92 1.64 22.95
C VAL A 218 -9.58 1.05 21.70
N PHE A 219 -9.63 -0.26 21.58
CA PHE A 219 -10.26 -0.96 20.43
C PHE A 219 -11.79 -0.95 20.44
N THR A 220 -12.41 -0.53 21.53
CA THR A 220 -13.85 -0.27 21.61
C THR A 220 -14.21 1.18 21.27
N ILE A 221 -13.22 2.07 21.33
CA ILE A 221 -13.40 3.52 21.09
C ILE A 221 -13.04 3.87 19.65
N VAL A 222 -11.95 3.30 19.13
CA VAL A 222 -11.43 3.59 17.80
C VAL A 222 -11.84 2.48 16.83
N ASP A 223 -12.60 2.84 15.80
CA ASP A 223 -13.09 1.88 14.80
C ASP A 223 -12.03 1.52 13.79
N THR A 224 -11.46 2.55 13.17
CA THR A 224 -10.47 2.45 12.10
C THR A 224 -9.39 3.50 12.30
N TYR A 225 -8.17 3.21 11.85
CA TYR A 225 -7.07 4.17 11.84
C TYR A 225 -6.02 3.81 10.79
N ILE A 226 -5.26 4.83 10.38
CA ILE A 226 -4.02 4.71 9.64
C ILE A 226 -2.98 5.66 10.25
N MET A 227 -1.83 5.12 10.66
CA MET A 227 -0.76 5.88 11.30
C MET A 227 0.58 5.46 10.74
N PRO A 228 1.52 6.38 10.49
CA PRO A 228 2.90 6.05 10.12
C PRO A 228 3.51 5.07 11.14
N TYR A 229 4.26 4.09 10.65
CA TYR A 229 4.86 3.05 11.47
C TYR A 229 6.35 2.89 11.19
N GLY A 230 7.17 2.98 12.25
CA GLY A 230 8.62 2.85 12.15
C GLY A 230 9.29 4.09 11.54
N ILE A 231 10.46 3.89 10.94
CA ILE A 231 11.27 4.95 10.31
C ILE A 231 11.08 5.05 8.79
N GLU A 232 10.41 4.10 8.20
CA GLU A 232 10.12 4.07 6.76
C GLU A 232 8.84 4.85 6.49
N CYS A 233 8.88 5.79 5.57
CA CYS A 233 7.75 6.69 5.32
C CYS A 233 6.55 6.04 4.62
N ASP A 234 6.74 4.85 4.01
CA ASP A 234 5.74 4.07 3.29
C ASP A 234 5.16 2.91 4.10
N ARG A 235 5.41 2.89 5.43
CA ARG A 235 4.86 1.89 6.35
C ARG A 235 3.84 2.50 7.29
N TYR A 236 2.76 1.75 7.49
CA TYR A 236 1.64 2.20 8.31
C TYR A 236 1.15 1.08 9.22
N SER A 237 0.79 1.45 10.45
CA SER A 237 -0.09 0.65 11.28
C SER A 237 -1.52 1.01 10.93
N ILE A 238 -2.31 0.02 10.59
CA ILE A 238 -3.70 0.21 10.17
C ILE A 238 -4.65 -0.63 11.01
N MET A 239 -5.86 -0.12 11.14
CA MET A 239 -7.04 -0.88 11.53
C MET A 239 -8.19 -0.47 10.61
N GLY A 240 -8.82 -1.43 9.94
CA GLY A 240 -9.89 -1.18 8.98
C GLY A 240 -10.99 -2.22 9.07
N GLU A 241 -12.20 -1.84 8.66
CA GLU A 241 -13.31 -2.76 8.50
C GLU A 241 -13.13 -3.62 7.24
N ILE A 242 -13.37 -4.91 7.35
CA ILE A 242 -13.31 -5.86 6.24
C ILE A 242 -14.62 -5.77 5.44
N LEU A 243 -14.54 -5.24 4.22
CA LEU A 243 -15.68 -5.15 3.31
C LEU A 243 -15.80 -6.40 2.43
N GLU A 244 -14.66 -6.95 2.00
CA GLU A 244 -14.58 -8.15 1.19
C GLU A 244 -13.41 -9.01 1.67
N TYR A 245 -13.54 -10.31 1.51
CA TYR A 245 -12.51 -11.28 1.87
C TYR A 245 -12.47 -12.41 0.84
N ARG A 246 -11.26 -12.74 0.39
CA ARG A 246 -11.00 -13.90 -0.47
C ARG A 246 -9.65 -14.52 -0.18
N LEU A 247 -9.44 -15.73 -0.67
CA LEU A 247 -8.17 -16.45 -0.61
C LEU A 247 -7.58 -16.56 -2.01
N THR A 248 -6.26 -16.32 -2.10
CA THR A 248 -5.44 -16.73 -3.23
C THR A 248 -4.36 -17.70 -2.75
N ARG A 249 -3.70 -18.38 -3.67
CA ARG A 249 -2.64 -19.33 -3.34
C ARG A 249 -1.40 -19.05 -4.18
N ASN A 250 -0.26 -18.98 -3.51
CA ASN A 250 1.00 -18.92 -4.21
C ASN A 250 1.26 -20.24 -4.97
N GLU A 251 1.45 -20.16 -6.27
CA GLU A 251 1.55 -21.33 -7.16
C GLU A 251 2.79 -22.19 -6.90
N ILE A 252 3.90 -21.58 -6.43
CA ILE A 252 5.15 -22.27 -6.15
C ILE A 252 5.12 -22.91 -4.75
N THR A 253 4.84 -22.11 -3.74
CA THR A 253 4.93 -22.54 -2.34
C THR A 253 3.66 -23.22 -1.83
N ARG A 254 2.55 -23.07 -2.55
CA ARG A 254 1.20 -23.53 -2.17
C ARG A 254 0.67 -22.86 -0.89
N GLU A 255 1.29 -21.77 -0.46
CA GLU A 255 0.83 -21.01 0.69
C GLU A 255 -0.44 -20.23 0.37
N ASP A 256 -1.44 -20.33 1.26
CA ASP A 256 -2.68 -19.57 1.15
C ASP A 256 -2.48 -18.15 1.67
N ILE A 257 -2.95 -17.18 0.91
CA ILE A 257 -2.88 -15.75 1.20
C ILE A 257 -4.30 -15.20 1.33
N CYS A 258 -4.58 -14.53 2.44
CA CYS A 258 -5.80 -13.76 2.63
C CYS A 258 -5.67 -12.43 1.89
N ILE A 259 -6.65 -12.11 1.07
CA ILE A 259 -6.83 -10.80 0.47
C ILE A 259 -8.10 -10.21 1.08
N MET A 260 -7.97 -9.04 1.69
CA MET A 260 -9.05 -8.33 2.33
C MET A 260 -9.15 -6.92 1.76
N LYS A 261 -10.34 -6.53 1.32
CA LYS A 261 -10.66 -5.13 1.01
C LYS A 261 -11.08 -4.44 2.29
N LEU A 262 -10.38 -3.39 2.65
CA LEU A 262 -10.57 -2.67 3.91
C LEU A 262 -11.12 -1.27 3.66
N ASP A 263 -11.98 -0.83 4.57
CA ASP A 263 -12.28 0.58 4.79
C ASP A 263 -11.43 1.07 5.97
N VAL A 264 -10.50 1.98 5.70
CA VAL A 264 -9.62 2.59 6.70
C VAL A 264 -9.82 4.10 6.65
N ASN A 265 -10.64 4.64 7.54
CA ASN A 265 -11.01 6.07 7.57
C ASN A 265 -11.59 6.56 6.23
N GLY A 266 -12.39 5.75 5.55
CA GLY A 266 -12.96 6.07 4.24
C GLY A 266 -12.01 5.88 3.05
N LEU A 267 -10.78 5.39 3.28
CA LEU A 267 -9.89 4.92 2.22
C LEU A 267 -10.16 3.43 1.96
N LEU A 268 -10.55 3.12 0.74
CA LEU A 268 -10.79 1.75 0.31
C LEU A 268 -9.55 1.20 -0.40
N PHE A 269 -8.94 0.16 0.16
CA PHE A 269 -7.81 -0.53 -0.48
C PHE A 269 -7.69 -1.97 -0.03
N ASP A 270 -6.97 -2.75 -0.83
CA ASP A 270 -6.78 -4.17 -0.57
C ASP A 270 -5.50 -4.41 0.24
N VAL A 271 -5.53 -5.40 1.13
CA VAL A 271 -4.37 -5.88 1.89
C VAL A 271 -4.22 -7.37 1.68
N CYS A 272 -2.97 -7.83 1.42
CA CYS A 272 -2.63 -9.25 1.42
C CYS A 272 -1.82 -9.63 2.66
N VAL A 273 -2.12 -10.81 3.22
CA VAL A 273 -1.43 -11.36 4.39
C VAL A 273 -1.45 -12.89 4.35
N PRO A 274 -0.36 -13.60 4.72
CA PRO A 274 -0.38 -15.06 4.78
C PRO A 274 -1.48 -15.55 5.73
N LYS A 275 -2.30 -16.49 5.27
CA LYS A 275 -3.43 -16.98 6.07
C LYS A 275 -3.00 -17.50 7.46
N ARG A 276 -1.87 -18.20 7.53
CA ARG A 276 -1.32 -18.76 8.78
C ARG A 276 -0.87 -17.68 9.79
N GLU A 277 -0.64 -16.46 9.32
CA GLU A 277 -0.17 -15.32 10.13
C GLU A 277 -1.32 -14.38 10.53
N VAL A 278 -2.57 -14.77 10.21
CA VAL A 278 -3.77 -14.05 10.63
C VAL A 278 -4.28 -14.67 11.92
N MET A 279 -4.26 -13.90 13.00
CA MET A 279 -4.86 -14.28 14.28
C MET A 279 -6.36 -13.99 14.23
N GLY A 280 -7.18 -15.00 14.38
CA GLY A 280 -8.64 -14.93 14.26
C GLY A 280 -9.13 -15.23 12.84
N GLU A 281 -10.45 -15.25 12.66
CA GLU A 281 -11.07 -15.59 11.37
C GLU A 281 -11.56 -14.33 10.65
N PRO A 282 -11.07 -14.04 9.44
CA PRO A 282 -11.56 -12.94 8.62
C PRO A 282 -13.04 -13.16 8.26
N ALA A 283 -13.83 -12.11 8.40
CA ALA A 283 -15.21 -12.06 7.93
C ALA A 283 -15.61 -10.61 7.66
N VAL A 284 -16.52 -10.41 6.72
CA VAL A 284 -17.10 -9.09 6.41
C VAL A 284 -17.71 -8.48 7.67
N GLY A 285 -17.48 -7.19 7.90
CA GLY A 285 -17.91 -6.45 9.09
C GLY A 285 -17.00 -6.62 10.29
N ARG A 286 -16.04 -7.56 10.31
CA ARG A 286 -14.96 -7.60 11.31
C ARG A 286 -13.88 -6.59 10.94
N ARG A 287 -12.99 -6.30 11.89
CA ARG A 287 -11.88 -5.38 11.67
C ARG A 287 -10.57 -6.14 11.57
N PHE A 288 -9.73 -5.72 10.62
CA PHE A 288 -8.35 -6.18 10.50
C PHE A 288 -7.40 -5.13 11.06
N LYS A 289 -6.44 -5.56 11.89
CA LYS A 289 -5.35 -4.74 12.40
C LYS A 289 -4.01 -5.35 11.98
N GLY A 290 -3.12 -4.54 11.41
CA GLY A 290 -1.79 -4.99 11.01
C GLY A 290 -0.87 -3.83 10.64
N ASN A 291 0.42 -4.17 10.41
CA ASN A 291 1.41 -3.25 9.89
C ASN A 291 1.63 -3.54 8.42
N VAL A 292 1.38 -2.56 7.57
CA VAL A 292 1.44 -2.70 6.12
C VAL A 292 2.59 -1.89 5.52
N TRP A 293 3.19 -2.42 4.48
CA TRP A 293 3.96 -1.66 3.53
C TRP A 293 3.01 -1.22 2.42
N LEU A 294 2.79 0.09 2.33
CA LEU A 294 1.85 0.67 1.40
C LEU A 294 2.48 0.78 0.01
N GLN A 295 1.82 0.21 -0.96
CA GLN A 295 2.16 0.31 -2.38
C GLN A 295 1.02 0.97 -3.12
N GLY A 296 1.30 1.52 -4.29
CA GLY A 296 0.27 2.15 -5.09
C GLY A 296 0.59 2.17 -6.57
N LYS A 297 -0.48 2.17 -7.36
CA LYS A 297 -0.47 2.37 -8.80
C LYS A 297 -1.16 3.69 -9.12
N ILE A 298 -0.52 4.52 -9.94
CA ILE A 298 -1.13 5.72 -10.51
C ILE A 298 -1.90 5.29 -11.76
N ASN A 299 -3.17 5.64 -11.84
CA ASN A 299 -4.02 5.38 -13.00
C ASN A 299 -4.02 6.66 -13.85
N PHE A 300 -3.25 6.65 -14.93
CA PHE A 300 -3.09 7.76 -15.88
C PHE A 300 -4.28 7.92 -16.80
#